data_a29cc22b2ac5ae0d625b2d9f8c9c1e78
#
_entry.id   a29cc22b2ac5ae0d625b2d9f8c9c1e78
#
_cell.length_a   1.000
_cell.length_b   1.000
_cell.length_c   1.000
_cell.angle_alpha   90.00
_cell.angle_beta   90.00
_cell.angle_gamma   90.00
#
_symmetry.space_group_name_H-M   'P 1'
#
loop_
_entity.id
_entity.type
_entity.pdbx_description
1 polymer ?
#
loop_
_entity_poly.entity_id
_entity_poly.type
_entity_poly.pdbx_seq_one_letter_code
_entity_poly.pdbx_strand_id
1 'polypeptide(L)'
;MKKLVNDVHAVVRETLEGFALAHPDLVDVHYSPDFVTRHAPKAEGKVGLVSGGGSGHEPLHAGFVGEGMLDAAVPGAVFTSPTPDPILEAPTAAAHGAGVLHIVKNYTGDVLNFETAAELADMEDIQVSTVIVNDDVAVEDSLYTAGRRGVAGTIFVGK
;
A
#
# COMPACT_ATOMS: atom_id res chain seq x y z
N MET A 1 17.12 -9.78 23.05
CA MET A 1 17.58 -8.46 22.53
C MET A 1 16.58 -7.40 22.99
N LYS A 2 17.08 -6.30 23.58
CA LYS A 2 16.20 -5.18 23.98
C LYS A 2 15.80 -4.39 22.74
N LYS A 3 14.51 -4.09 22.59
CA LYS A 3 13.96 -3.28 21.50
C LYS A 3 13.31 -2.02 22.07
N LEU A 4 13.32 -0.95 21.30
CA LEU A 4 12.65 0.32 21.64
C LEU A 4 11.21 0.29 21.10
N VAL A 5 10.38 -0.53 21.71
CA VAL A 5 8.94 -0.65 21.44
C VAL A 5 8.20 -0.60 22.78
N ASN A 6 7.04 0.06 22.78
CA ASN A 6 6.19 0.11 23.95
C ASN A 6 5.39 -1.19 24.10
N ASP A 7 4.65 -1.57 23.03
CA ASP A 7 3.89 -2.80 22.92
C ASP A 7 4.07 -3.41 21.54
N VAL A 8 4.31 -4.71 21.48
CA VAL A 8 4.51 -5.43 20.21
C VAL A 8 3.28 -5.43 19.30
N HIS A 9 2.09 -5.31 19.88
CA HIS A 9 0.83 -5.24 19.14
C HIS A 9 0.47 -3.81 18.69
N ALA A 10 1.12 -2.79 19.26
CA ALA A 10 0.91 -1.40 18.90
C ALA A 10 1.94 -0.85 17.90
N VAL A 11 2.94 -1.63 17.50
CA VAL A 11 4.08 -1.15 16.69
C VAL A 11 3.62 -0.43 15.42
N VAL A 12 2.73 -1.03 14.64
CA VAL A 12 2.24 -0.43 13.37
C VAL A 12 1.47 0.84 13.66
N ARG A 13 0.56 0.78 14.62
CA ARG A 13 -0.26 1.93 15.02
C ARG A 13 0.58 3.12 15.49
N GLU A 14 1.51 2.88 16.41
CA GLU A 14 2.40 3.93 16.93
C GLU A 14 3.35 4.48 15.85
N THR A 15 3.76 3.63 14.88
CA THR A 15 4.54 4.07 13.72
C THR A 15 3.73 5.02 12.84
N LEU A 16 2.46 4.70 12.57
CA LEU A 16 1.57 5.56 11.79
C LEU A 16 1.24 6.86 12.51
N GLU A 17 1.05 6.83 13.82
CA GLU A 17 0.86 8.03 14.63
C GLU A 17 2.09 8.95 14.57
N GLY A 18 3.29 8.38 14.70
CA GLY A 18 4.53 9.12 14.54
C GLY A 18 4.71 9.68 13.13
N PHE A 19 4.33 8.93 12.11
CA PHE A 19 4.39 9.36 10.72
C PHE A 19 3.43 10.52 10.44
N ALA A 20 2.19 10.46 10.92
CA ALA A 20 1.21 11.55 10.82
C ALA A 20 1.70 12.84 11.50
N LEU A 21 2.30 12.71 12.69
CA LEU A 21 2.85 13.86 13.42
C LEU A 21 4.07 14.48 12.72
N ALA A 22 4.87 13.67 12.04
CA ALA A 22 6.06 14.14 11.34
C ALA A 22 5.74 14.81 9.98
N HIS A 23 4.62 14.46 9.37
CA HIS A 23 4.25 14.89 8.00
C HIS A 23 2.80 15.39 7.88
N PRO A 24 2.32 16.28 8.77
CA PRO A 24 0.91 16.68 8.81
C PRO A 24 0.43 17.43 7.55
N ASP A 25 1.35 18.02 6.80
CA ASP A 25 1.04 18.76 5.57
C ASP A 25 1.09 17.87 4.32
N LEU A 26 1.55 16.64 4.44
CA LEU A 26 1.75 15.72 3.30
C LEU A 26 0.76 14.57 3.28
N VAL A 27 0.40 14.04 4.44
CA VAL A 27 -0.41 12.84 4.56
C VAL A 27 -1.50 12.94 5.61
N ASP A 28 -2.60 12.25 5.36
CA ASP A 28 -3.63 11.93 6.33
C ASP A 28 -3.57 10.45 6.66
N VAL A 29 -3.51 10.11 7.94
CA VAL A 29 -3.53 8.72 8.39
C VAL A 29 -4.92 8.38 8.90
N HIS A 30 -5.51 7.36 8.32
CA HIS A 30 -6.80 6.80 8.71
C HIS A 30 -6.59 5.62 9.64
N TYR A 31 -7.51 5.45 10.55
CA TYR A 31 -7.45 4.41 11.57
C TYR A 31 -8.82 3.71 11.67
N SER A 32 -8.81 2.39 11.55
CA SER A 32 -10.03 1.56 11.55
C SER A 32 -10.86 1.61 10.26
N PRO A 33 -10.29 1.09 9.17
CA PRO A 33 -9.00 0.40 9.05
C PRO A 33 -7.80 1.34 8.90
N ASP A 34 -6.59 0.81 9.10
CA ASP A 34 -5.36 1.59 8.96
C ASP A 34 -4.95 1.74 7.48
N PHE A 35 -4.92 2.96 6.99
CA PHE A 35 -4.33 3.34 5.71
C PHE A 35 -3.90 4.80 5.70
N VAL A 36 -3.10 5.18 4.71
CA VAL A 36 -2.54 6.52 4.58
C VAL A 36 -2.96 7.09 3.23
N THR A 37 -3.43 8.33 3.20
CA THR A 37 -3.70 9.07 1.97
C THR A 37 -2.85 10.33 1.90
N ARG A 38 -2.68 10.87 0.70
CA ARG A 38 -2.10 12.21 0.57
C ARG A 38 -3.06 13.26 1.12
N HIS A 39 -2.52 14.26 1.81
CA HIS A 39 -3.31 15.36 2.38
C HIS A 39 -4.02 16.20 1.30
N ALA A 40 -3.33 16.52 0.21
CA ALA A 40 -3.92 17.24 -0.92
C ALA A 40 -4.33 16.23 -2.01
N PRO A 41 -5.63 15.99 -2.25
CA PRO A 41 -6.08 15.05 -3.26
C PRO A 41 -5.69 15.51 -4.68
N LYS A 42 -5.61 14.56 -5.63
CA LYS A 42 -5.44 14.87 -7.05
C LYS A 42 -6.67 15.60 -7.60
N ALA A 43 -6.49 16.29 -8.71
CA ALA A 43 -7.60 16.83 -9.49
C ALA A 43 -8.51 15.69 -10.01
N GLU A 44 -9.80 15.96 -10.17
CA GLU A 44 -10.74 15.04 -10.79
C GLU A 44 -10.29 14.57 -12.18
N GLY A 45 -10.69 13.37 -12.57
CA GLY A 45 -10.32 12.75 -13.83
C GLY A 45 -8.90 12.18 -13.87
N LYS A 46 -8.24 12.06 -12.72
CA LYS A 46 -6.94 11.40 -12.59
C LYS A 46 -7.09 9.99 -12.02
N VAL A 47 -6.23 9.09 -12.48
CA VAL A 47 -6.13 7.74 -11.92
C VAL A 47 -5.51 7.83 -10.54
N GLY A 48 -6.13 7.20 -9.55
CA GLY A 48 -5.57 7.04 -8.20
C GLY A 48 -4.48 5.97 -8.18
N LEU A 49 -3.37 6.23 -7.49
CA LEU A 49 -2.28 5.26 -7.34
C LEU A 49 -2.27 4.71 -5.92
N VAL A 50 -2.50 3.41 -5.77
CA VAL A 50 -2.55 2.74 -4.46
C VAL A 50 -1.56 1.59 -4.42
N SER A 51 -0.85 1.49 -3.31
CA SER A 51 0.06 0.38 -3.03
C SER A 51 -0.05 -0.05 -1.57
N GLY A 52 0.53 -1.17 -1.22
CA GLY A 52 0.52 -1.65 0.16
C GLY A 52 1.36 -2.91 0.33
N GLY A 53 1.51 -3.28 1.57
CA GLY A 53 2.27 -4.47 1.96
C GLY A 53 2.58 -4.46 3.45
N GLY A 54 3.24 -5.48 3.94
CA GLY A 54 3.60 -5.59 5.35
C GLY A 54 4.48 -4.45 5.82
N SER A 55 4.22 -3.94 7.03
CA SER A 55 5.11 -3.00 7.71
C SER A 55 6.47 -3.64 7.99
N GLY A 56 7.54 -2.84 8.10
CA GLY A 56 8.92 -3.31 8.27
C GLY A 56 9.74 -3.23 6.98
N HIS A 57 9.14 -2.77 5.89
CA HIS A 57 9.79 -2.49 4.61
C HIS A 57 10.01 -0.99 4.36
N GLU A 58 9.85 -0.15 5.39
CA GLU A 58 9.93 1.29 5.25
C GLU A 58 11.17 1.73 4.43
N PRO A 59 11.00 2.74 3.57
CA PRO A 59 9.86 3.66 3.42
C PRO A 59 8.65 3.10 2.65
N LEU A 60 8.68 1.84 2.18
CA LEU A 60 7.55 1.20 1.52
C LEU A 60 6.43 0.91 2.54
N HIS A 61 5.16 1.27 2.28
CA HIS A 61 4.66 1.97 1.12
C HIS A 61 4.24 3.40 1.51
N ALA A 62 3.91 3.65 2.79
CA ALA A 62 3.42 4.92 3.32
C ALA A 62 4.37 6.11 3.05
N GLY A 63 5.68 5.88 3.11
CA GLY A 63 6.69 6.92 2.84
C GLY A 63 6.74 7.41 1.39
N PHE A 64 5.96 6.83 0.48
CA PHE A 64 5.82 7.27 -0.91
C PHE A 64 4.45 7.88 -1.21
N VAL A 65 3.63 8.11 -0.20
CA VAL A 65 2.36 8.84 -0.35
C VAL A 65 2.66 10.33 -0.44
N GLY A 66 2.20 10.96 -1.52
CA GLY A 66 2.39 12.40 -1.72
C GLY A 66 2.37 12.82 -3.18
N GLU A 67 2.70 14.07 -3.42
CA GLU A 67 2.69 14.66 -4.76
C GLU A 67 3.71 13.98 -5.68
N GLY A 68 3.25 13.56 -6.86
CA GLY A 68 4.07 12.90 -7.87
C GLY A 68 4.31 11.40 -7.62
N MET A 69 3.73 10.83 -6.56
CA MET A 69 3.82 9.42 -6.18
C MET A 69 2.44 8.85 -5.84
N LEU A 70 2.35 8.00 -4.80
CA LEU A 70 1.11 7.35 -4.40
C LEU A 70 0.06 8.33 -3.87
N ASP A 71 -1.21 8.05 -4.14
CA ASP A 71 -2.35 8.72 -3.53
C ASP A 71 -2.75 8.07 -2.21
N ALA A 72 -2.57 6.74 -2.11
CA ALA A 72 -2.78 6.02 -0.86
C ALA A 72 -1.84 4.82 -0.71
N ALA A 73 -1.61 4.44 0.55
CA ALA A 73 -0.84 3.25 0.91
C ALA A 73 -1.51 2.51 2.08
N VAL A 74 -1.47 1.18 2.02
CA VAL A 74 -2.07 0.30 3.02
C VAL A 74 -0.98 -0.50 3.72
N PRO A 75 -0.60 -0.14 4.97
CA PRO A 75 0.33 -0.90 5.77
C PRO A 75 -0.37 -2.13 6.38
N GLY A 76 0.21 -3.29 6.18
CA GLY A 76 -0.17 -4.50 6.91
C GLY A 76 0.53 -4.60 8.27
N ALA A 77 0.25 -5.66 9.02
CA ALA A 77 1.03 -6.00 10.21
C ALA A 77 2.52 -6.22 9.84
N VAL A 78 3.39 -6.27 10.83
CA VAL A 78 4.84 -6.41 10.60
C VAL A 78 5.13 -7.66 9.76
N PHE A 79 5.70 -7.46 8.57
CA PHE A 79 5.99 -8.48 7.55
C PHE A 79 4.79 -9.36 7.15
N THR A 80 3.59 -8.83 7.25
CA THR A 80 2.35 -9.51 6.89
C THR A 80 1.53 -8.64 5.94
N SER A 81 1.02 -9.23 4.86
CA SER A 81 0.16 -8.53 3.89
C SER A 81 -1.06 -7.91 4.56
N PRO A 82 -1.48 -6.71 4.16
CA PRO A 82 -2.73 -6.12 4.63
C PRO A 82 -3.93 -6.99 4.22
N THR A 83 -4.99 -6.95 5.01
CA THR A 83 -6.26 -7.63 4.67
C THR A 83 -7.01 -6.86 3.57
N PRO A 84 -7.99 -7.48 2.88
CA PRO A 84 -8.76 -6.81 1.83
C PRO A 84 -9.50 -5.55 2.27
N ASP A 85 -10.01 -5.48 3.52
CA ASP A 85 -10.80 -4.35 3.99
C ASP A 85 -10.08 -2.99 3.88
N PRO A 86 -8.87 -2.78 4.47
CA PRO A 86 -8.16 -1.53 4.28
C PRO A 86 -7.70 -1.30 2.83
N ILE A 87 -7.49 -2.38 2.06
CA ILE A 87 -7.15 -2.25 0.64
C ILE A 87 -8.36 -1.73 -0.16
N LEU A 88 -9.59 -2.06 0.22
CA LEU A 88 -10.81 -1.56 -0.39
C LEU A 88 -11.07 -0.08 -0.05
N GLU A 89 -10.84 0.32 1.19
CA GLU A 89 -11.04 1.71 1.64
C GLU A 89 -10.06 2.69 0.97
N ALA A 90 -8.82 2.28 0.72
CA ALA A 90 -7.82 3.12 0.11
C ALA A 90 -8.17 3.56 -1.33
N PRO A 91 -8.65 2.69 -2.25
CA PRO A 91 -9.20 3.08 -3.54
C PRO A 91 -10.36 4.05 -3.45
N THR A 92 -11.30 3.82 -2.53
CA THR A 92 -12.45 4.72 -2.32
C THR A 92 -11.97 6.14 -2.00
N ALA A 93 -10.97 6.27 -1.13
CA ALA A 93 -10.38 7.55 -0.76
C ALA A 93 -9.49 8.15 -1.88
N ALA A 94 -8.88 7.32 -2.73
CA ALA A 94 -7.97 7.73 -3.80
C ALA A 94 -8.64 7.86 -5.17
N ALA A 95 -9.91 7.48 -5.31
CA ALA A 95 -10.63 7.57 -6.58
C ALA A 95 -10.94 9.02 -6.92
N HIS A 96 -10.47 9.46 -8.09
CA HIS A 96 -10.69 10.81 -8.63
C HIS A 96 -11.49 10.78 -9.94
N GLY A 97 -12.35 9.79 -10.12
CA GLY A 97 -13.25 9.65 -11.27
C GLY A 97 -12.68 8.93 -12.50
N ALA A 98 -11.38 8.57 -12.51
CA ALA A 98 -10.75 7.82 -13.61
C ALA A 98 -10.28 6.41 -13.21
N GLY A 99 -10.79 5.88 -12.09
CA GLY A 99 -10.39 4.60 -11.54
C GLY A 99 -9.08 4.63 -10.75
N VAL A 100 -8.60 3.47 -10.38
CA VAL A 100 -7.43 3.27 -9.51
C VAL A 100 -6.46 2.25 -10.11
N LEU A 101 -5.18 2.51 -9.98
CA LEU A 101 -4.11 1.56 -10.30
C LEU A 101 -3.51 1.02 -9.00
N HIS A 102 -3.65 -0.27 -8.77
CA HIS A 102 -2.93 -0.99 -7.73
C HIS A 102 -1.51 -1.33 -8.17
N ILE A 103 -0.53 -0.94 -7.38
CA ILE A 103 0.89 -1.28 -7.56
C ILE A 103 1.26 -2.29 -6.48
N VAL A 104 1.36 -3.56 -6.85
CA VAL A 104 1.43 -4.68 -5.91
C VAL A 104 2.75 -5.42 -6.05
N LYS A 105 3.47 -5.59 -4.95
CA LYS A 105 4.64 -6.46 -4.93
C LYS A 105 4.22 -7.93 -5.07
N ASN A 106 4.99 -8.70 -5.84
CA ASN A 106 4.72 -10.12 -6.07
C ASN A 106 5.02 -10.97 -4.82
N TYR A 107 4.15 -10.88 -3.83
CA TYR A 107 4.07 -11.75 -2.66
C TYR A 107 2.70 -12.41 -2.65
N THR A 108 2.62 -13.69 -2.38
CA THR A 108 1.38 -14.47 -2.49
C THR A 108 0.21 -13.83 -1.74
N GLY A 109 0.45 -13.37 -0.50
CA GLY A 109 -0.60 -12.71 0.30
C GLY A 109 -1.00 -11.35 -0.23
N ASP A 110 -0.03 -10.52 -0.67
CA ASP A 110 -0.33 -9.21 -1.25
C ASP A 110 -1.15 -9.38 -2.54
N VAL A 111 -0.74 -10.25 -3.46
CA VAL A 111 -1.45 -10.49 -4.72
C VAL A 111 -2.89 -10.94 -4.44
N LEU A 112 -3.09 -11.97 -3.60
CA LEU A 112 -4.42 -12.49 -3.27
C LEU A 112 -5.33 -11.43 -2.65
N ASN A 113 -4.82 -10.66 -1.68
CA ASN A 113 -5.62 -9.70 -0.95
C ASN A 113 -5.96 -8.46 -1.80
N PHE A 114 -5.03 -8.00 -2.67
CA PHE A 114 -5.29 -6.93 -3.61
C PHE A 114 -6.24 -7.35 -4.74
N GLU A 115 -6.17 -8.60 -5.24
CA GLU A 115 -7.15 -9.14 -6.18
C GLU A 115 -8.55 -9.18 -5.55
N THR A 116 -8.67 -9.71 -4.34
CA THR A 116 -9.95 -9.73 -3.60
C THR A 116 -10.52 -8.32 -3.41
N ALA A 117 -9.68 -7.37 -3.01
CA ALA A 117 -10.13 -5.98 -2.83
C ALA A 117 -10.53 -5.32 -4.17
N ALA A 118 -9.86 -5.65 -5.27
CA ALA A 118 -10.24 -5.15 -6.60
C ALA A 118 -11.61 -5.69 -7.05
N GLU A 119 -11.91 -6.96 -6.78
CA GLU A 119 -13.23 -7.54 -7.04
C GLU A 119 -14.34 -6.87 -6.20
N LEU A 120 -14.05 -6.57 -4.93
CA LEU A 120 -14.99 -5.84 -4.07
C LEU A 120 -15.19 -4.39 -4.53
N ALA A 121 -14.14 -3.71 -4.97
CA ALA A 121 -14.20 -2.35 -5.49
C ALA A 121 -15.05 -2.26 -6.78
N ASP A 122 -14.96 -3.26 -7.65
CA ASP A 122 -15.80 -3.34 -8.86
C ASP A 122 -17.31 -3.43 -8.51
N MET A 123 -17.65 -4.08 -7.39
CA MET A 123 -19.04 -4.11 -6.88
C MET A 123 -19.51 -2.74 -6.36
N GLU A 124 -18.60 -1.83 -6.08
CA GLU A 124 -18.86 -0.44 -5.66
C GLU A 124 -18.67 0.57 -6.82
N ASP A 125 -18.66 0.10 -8.07
CA ASP A 125 -18.46 0.90 -9.29
C ASP A 125 -17.09 1.63 -9.32
N ILE A 126 -16.08 1.13 -8.60
CA ILE A 126 -14.71 1.63 -8.63
C ILE A 126 -13.88 0.74 -9.56
N GLN A 127 -13.50 1.28 -10.71
CA GLN A 127 -12.67 0.57 -11.66
C GLN A 127 -11.23 0.46 -11.16
N VAL A 128 -10.73 -0.77 -11.00
CA VAL A 128 -9.37 -1.04 -10.54
C VAL A 128 -8.59 -1.79 -11.62
N SER A 129 -7.36 -1.35 -11.86
CA SER A 129 -6.36 -2.10 -12.62
C SER A 129 -5.18 -2.42 -11.72
N THR A 130 -4.49 -3.54 -11.97
CA THR A 130 -3.38 -3.97 -11.12
C THR A 130 -2.11 -4.18 -11.94
N VAL A 131 -0.99 -3.69 -11.44
CA VAL A 131 0.34 -4.02 -11.93
C VAL A 131 1.11 -4.78 -10.85
N ILE A 132 1.65 -5.94 -11.23
CA ILE A 132 2.46 -6.78 -10.33
C ILE A 132 3.93 -6.47 -10.55
N VAL A 133 4.61 -6.10 -9.48
CA VAL A 133 6.06 -5.84 -9.46
C VAL A 133 6.79 -7.11 -9.04
N ASN A 134 7.61 -7.66 -9.94
CA ASN A 134 8.35 -8.91 -9.76
C ASN A 134 9.82 -8.79 -10.18
N ASP A 135 10.48 -7.75 -9.71
CA ASP A 135 11.79 -7.28 -10.15
C ASP A 135 12.99 -7.92 -9.42
N ASP A 136 12.77 -8.90 -8.55
CA ASP A 136 13.86 -9.62 -7.86
C ASP A 136 14.62 -10.55 -8.82
N VAL A 137 15.47 -9.95 -9.64
CA VAL A 137 16.28 -10.67 -10.65
C VAL A 137 17.45 -11.45 -10.05
N ALA A 138 17.74 -11.28 -8.77
CA ALA A 138 18.76 -12.06 -8.07
C ALA A 138 18.32 -13.51 -7.81
N VAL A 139 17.02 -13.78 -7.88
CA VAL A 139 16.45 -15.12 -7.72
C VAL A 139 16.25 -15.77 -9.09
N GLU A 140 17.13 -16.71 -9.45
CA GLU A 140 17.05 -17.43 -10.72
C GLU A 140 15.99 -18.55 -10.66
N ASP A 141 16.02 -19.36 -9.59
CA ASP A 141 15.10 -20.48 -9.36
C ASP A 141 14.35 -20.26 -8.06
N SER A 142 13.21 -19.55 -8.11
CA SER A 142 12.40 -19.33 -6.93
C SER A 142 11.64 -20.58 -6.54
N LEU A 143 11.80 -21.02 -5.27
CA LEU A 143 11.00 -22.06 -4.66
C LEU A 143 9.62 -21.56 -4.18
N TYR A 144 9.37 -20.26 -4.28
CA TYR A 144 8.09 -19.65 -3.93
C TYR A 144 7.08 -19.82 -5.05
N THR A 145 5.84 -20.11 -4.70
CA THR A 145 4.73 -20.27 -5.66
C THR A 145 4.55 -19.05 -6.56
N ALA A 146 4.77 -17.86 -6.02
CA ALA A 146 4.67 -16.61 -6.76
C ALA A 146 5.85 -16.32 -7.73
N GLY A 147 6.92 -17.10 -7.70
CA GLY A 147 8.12 -16.84 -8.51
C GLY A 147 8.97 -15.68 -7.97
N ARG A 148 9.48 -14.82 -8.85
CA ARG A 148 10.25 -13.64 -8.44
C ARG A 148 9.42 -12.69 -7.61
N ARG A 149 9.98 -12.21 -6.51
CA ARG A 149 9.33 -11.23 -5.63
C ARG A 149 9.48 -9.81 -6.15
N GLY A 150 8.58 -8.92 -5.68
CA GLY A 150 8.70 -7.49 -5.86
C GLY A 150 9.63 -6.88 -4.81
N VAL A 151 10.52 -6.00 -5.24
CA VAL A 151 11.45 -5.27 -4.38
C VAL A 151 11.45 -3.78 -4.74
N ALA A 152 12.57 -3.16 -5.01
CA ALA A 152 12.71 -1.72 -5.25
C ALA A 152 11.99 -1.21 -6.53
N GLY A 153 11.68 -2.08 -7.48
CA GLY A 153 10.95 -1.74 -8.70
C GLY A 153 9.59 -1.09 -8.45
N THR A 154 8.99 -1.37 -7.31
CA THR A 154 7.74 -0.71 -6.86
C THR A 154 7.83 0.81 -6.87
N ILE A 155 8.99 1.38 -6.51
CA ILE A 155 9.24 2.83 -6.51
C ILE A 155 9.21 3.39 -7.93
N PHE A 156 9.79 2.68 -8.91
CA PHE A 156 9.85 3.12 -10.30
C PHE A 156 8.51 3.01 -11.02
N VAL A 157 7.70 2.04 -10.65
CA VAL A 157 6.35 1.85 -11.20
C VAL A 157 5.38 2.91 -10.65
N GLY A 158 5.55 3.30 -9.38
CA GLY A 158 4.70 4.31 -8.73
C GLY A 158 5.05 5.76 -9.11
N LYS A 159 6.14 5.99 -9.82
CA LYS A 159 6.58 7.31 -10.28
C LYS A 159 6.04 7.61 -11.69
#